data_6ff7f69f385d0065cc094c07ffc969e0
#
_entry.id   6ff7f69f385d0065cc094c07ffc969e0
#
_cell.length_a   1.000
_cell.length_b   1.000
_cell.length_c   1.000
_cell.angle_alpha   90.00
_cell.angle_beta   90.00
_cell.angle_gamma   90.00
#
_symmetry.space_group_name_H-M   'P 1'
#
loop_
_entity.id
_entity.type
_entity.pdbx_description
1 polymer ?
#
loop_
_entity_poly.entity_id
_entity_poly.type
_entity_poly.pdbx_seq_one_letter_code
_entity_poly.pdbx_strand_id
1 'polypeptide(L)'
;MPDLFAGLITSKTRIKLLVRFFFNPGTNAYLRGLAKEFDVSTNAIREELNQLSASQLIVSNKSGRQVHYQANQKHPLFPELKSMVMKIMGIDKVIDGLVNQLGRLEYAYLIDDYAEGKDTGIIDLVLVGDINFTQLNDLSSKVEQYIKRKIRTLVLKKEEFKGFVDKLHSRPHLLIWKSE
;
A
#
# COMPACT_ATOMS: atom_id res chain seq x y z
N MET A 1 -4.26 -5.40 -12.74
CA MET A 1 -4.63 -6.01 -11.44
C MET A 1 -5.18 -7.38 -11.72
N PRO A 2 -4.73 -8.44 -11.04
CA PRO A 2 -5.43 -9.71 -11.13
C PRO A 2 -6.84 -9.51 -10.59
N ASP A 3 -7.80 -10.13 -11.24
CA ASP A 3 -9.24 -9.92 -11.05
C ASP A 3 -9.75 -10.71 -9.81
N LEU A 4 -9.02 -10.60 -8.70
CA LEU A 4 -9.30 -11.29 -7.42
C LEU A 4 -10.70 -10.94 -6.87
N PHE A 5 -11.27 -9.82 -7.31
CA PHE A 5 -12.61 -9.38 -6.92
C PHE A 5 -13.66 -9.47 -8.01
N ALA A 6 -13.32 -9.96 -9.21
CA ALA A 6 -14.23 -9.95 -10.36
C ALA A 6 -15.59 -10.63 -10.15
N GLY A 7 -15.75 -11.40 -9.11
CA GLY A 7 -17.04 -11.98 -8.75
C GLY A 7 -17.69 -11.38 -7.50
N LEU A 8 -16.93 -10.57 -6.72
CA LEU A 8 -17.37 -10.03 -5.44
C LEU A 8 -17.67 -8.55 -5.50
N ILE A 9 -16.86 -7.79 -6.23
CA ILE A 9 -16.99 -6.33 -6.37
C ILE A 9 -16.93 -5.96 -7.84
N THR A 10 -18.04 -5.52 -8.37
CA THR A 10 -18.19 -5.17 -9.80
C THR A 10 -17.69 -3.76 -10.12
N SER A 11 -17.72 -2.85 -9.15
CA SER A 11 -17.26 -1.47 -9.33
C SER A 11 -15.74 -1.35 -9.26
N LYS A 12 -15.11 -1.07 -10.41
CA LYS A 12 -13.66 -0.80 -10.49
C LYS A 12 -13.25 0.41 -9.62
N THR A 13 -14.11 1.42 -9.54
CA THR A 13 -13.89 2.60 -8.69
C THR A 13 -13.87 2.22 -7.21
N ARG A 14 -14.78 1.36 -6.77
CA ARG A 14 -14.81 0.83 -5.39
C ARG A 14 -13.54 0.08 -5.05
N ILE A 15 -13.06 -0.79 -5.93
CA ILE A 15 -11.80 -1.52 -5.72
C ILE A 15 -10.65 -0.53 -5.54
N LYS A 16 -10.52 0.48 -6.41
CA LYS A 16 -9.49 1.52 -6.30
C LYS A 16 -9.58 2.26 -4.96
N LEU A 17 -10.79 2.62 -4.50
CA LEU A 17 -11.00 3.28 -3.20
C LEU A 17 -10.64 2.38 -2.02
N LEU A 18 -11.01 1.11 -2.06
CA LEU A 18 -10.62 0.15 -1.01
C LEU A 18 -9.10 0.02 -0.94
N VAL A 19 -8.42 -0.12 -2.08
CA VAL A 19 -6.96 -0.12 -2.12
C VAL A 19 -6.42 1.18 -1.51
N ARG A 20 -6.90 2.34 -1.97
CA ARG A 20 -6.40 3.65 -1.55
C ARG A 20 -6.54 3.89 -0.04
N PHE A 21 -7.62 3.43 0.59
CA PHE A 21 -7.89 3.64 2.01
C PHE A 21 -7.33 2.55 2.93
N PHE A 22 -7.37 1.28 2.50
CA PHE A 22 -7.02 0.16 3.38
C PHE A 22 -5.58 -0.33 3.20
N PHE A 23 -4.92 0.02 2.11
CA PHE A 23 -3.50 -0.31 1.93
C PHE A 23 -2.62 0.47 2.91
N ASN A 24 -2.76 1.80 2.94
CA ASN A 24 -2.13 2.66 3.94
C ASN A 24 -3.16 3.51 4.68
N PRO A 25 -3.73 3.01 5.78
CA PRO A 25 -4.86 3.63 6.48
C PRO A 25 -4.56 5.00 7.09
N GLY A 26 -3.28 5.36 7.24
CA GLY A 26 -2.86 6.69 7.73
C GLY A 26 -3.02 7.81 6.70
N THR A 27 -3.31 7.47 5.44
CA THR A 27 -3.44 8.46 4.38
C THR A 27 -4.86 9.04 4.29
N ASN A 28 -4.93 10.35 4.05
CA ASN A 28 -6.17 11.06 3.79
C ASN A 28 -6.34 11.30 2.29
N ALA A 29 -7.57 11.33 1.83
CA ALA A 29 -7.91 11.70 0.47
C ALA A 29 -9.16 12.58 0.43
N TYR A 30 -9.30 13.40 -0.62
CA TYR A 30 -10.47 14.24 -0.85
C TYR A 30 -11.07 13.98 -2.24
N LEU A 31 -12.36 14.23 -2.39
CA LEU A 31 -13.16 13.86 -3.56
C LEU A 31 -12.52 14.24 -4.90
N ARG A 32 -12.11 15.50 -5.06
CA ARG A 32 -11.51 15.97 -6.33
C ARG A 32 -10.16 15.35 -6.61
N GLY A 33 -9.34 15.09 -5.55
CA GLY A 33 -8.06 14.41 -5.67
C GLY A 33 -8.24 12.99 -6.18
N LEU A 34 -9.15 12.23 -5.58
CA LEU A 34 -9.48 10.86 -6.01
C LEU A 34 -10.03 10.79 -7.43
N ALA A 35 -10.90 11.75 -7.81
CA ALA A 35 -11.44 11.81 -9.17
C ALA A 35 -10.33 12.01 -10.21
N LYS A 36 -9.38 12.91 -9.93
CA LYS A 36 -8.19 13.13 -10.76
C LYS A 36 -7.26 11.92 -10.79
N GLU A 37 -6.97 11.34 -9.61
CA GLU A 37 -6.08 10.17 -9.46
C GLU A 37 -6.59 8.96 -10.23
N PHE A 38 -7.90 8.73 -10.21
CA PHE A 38 -8.52 7.54 -10.83
C PHE A 38 -9.00 7.77 -12.27
N ASP A 39 -8.92 9.00 -12.75
CA ASP A 39 -9.44 9.45 -14.06
C ASP A 39 -10.92 9.11 -14.24
N VAL A 40 -11.73 9.53 -13.26
CA VAL A 40 -13.19 9.33 -13.28
C VAL A 40 -13.92 10.61 -12.84
N SER A 41 -15.23 10.67 -13.09
CA SER A 41 -16.04 11.81 -12.68
C SER A 41 -16.11 11.97 -11.15
N THR A 42 -16.25 13.21 -10.68
CA THR A 42 -16.47 13.48 -9.25
C THR A 42 -17.76 12.86 -8.73
N ASN A 43 -18.77 12.68 -9.58
CA ASN A 43 -20.02 12.01 -9.19
C ASN A 43 -19.81 10.53 -8.92
N ALA A 44 -19.06 9.82 -9.76
CA ALA A 44 -18.74 8.42 -9.54
C ALA A 44 -17.98 8.20 -8.21
N ILE A 45 -17.02 9.09 -7.90
CA ILE A 45 -16.33 9.04 -6.60
C ILE A 45 -17.28 9.35 -5.45
N ARG A 46 -18.16 10.36 -5.59
CA ARG A 46 -19.09 10.75 -4.52
C ARG A 46 -20.05 9.62 -4.16
N GLU A 47 -20.61 8.93 -5.13
CA GLU A 47 -21.51 7.80 -4.91
C GLU A 47 -20.83 6.69 -4.12
N GLU A 48 -19.61 6.33 -4.51
CA GLU A 48 -18.85 5.29 -3.82
C GLU A 48 -18.42 5.72 -2.40
N LEU A 49 -17.96 6.98 -2.23
CA LEU A 49 -17.62 7.50 -0.90
C LEU A 49 -18.84 7.54 0.03
N ASN A 50 -20.01 7.90 -0.49
CA ASN A 50 -21.23 7.89 0.29
C ASN A 50 -21.60 6.48 0.76
N GLN A 51 -21.48 5.48 -0.10
CA GLN A 51 -21.75 4.08 0.26
C GLN A 51 -20.75 3.54 1.28
N LEU A 52 -19.44 3.81 1.09
CA LEU A 52 -18.40 3.42 2.04
C LEU A 52 -18.56 4.13 3.40
N SER A 53 -19.01 5.39 3.40
CA SER A 53 -19.30 6.14 4.62
C SER A 53 -20.56 5.62 5.34
N ALA A 54 -21.61 5.29 4.59
CA ALA A 54 -22.85 4.74 5.14
C ALA A 54 -22.61 3.38 5.82
N SER A 55 -21.71 2.56 5.27
CA SER A 55 -21.27 1.29 5.89
C SER A 55 -20.18 1.49 6.96
N GLN A 56 -19.81 2.72 7.29
CA GLN A 56 -18.76 3.06 8.26
C GLN A 56 -17.36 2.48 7.95
N LEU A 57 -17.13 2.05 6.74
CA LEU A 57 -15.81 1.56 6.29
C LEU A 57 -14.79 2.70 6.20
N ILE A 58 -15.23 3.89 5.90
CA ILE A 58 -14.45 5.12 5.94
C ILE A 58 -15.10 6.16 6.84
N VAL A 59 -14.30 7.04 7.39
CA VAL A 59 -14.74 8.23 8.15
C VAL A 59 -14.34 9.49 7.40
N SER A 60 -15.12 10.56 7.59
CA SER A 60 -14.83 11.84 6.98
C SER A 60 -14.61 12.92 8.04
N ASN A 61 -13.64 13.78 7.81
CA ASN A 61 -13.33 14.95 8.62
C ASN A 61 -13.35 16.20 7.76
N LYS A 62 -14.10 17.22 8.19
CA LYS A 62 -14.12 18.51 7.52
C LYS A 62 -12.95 19.36 7.99
N SER A 63 -12.11 19.79 7.07
CA SER A 63 -11.02 20.73 7.32
C SER A 63 -11.19 21.94 6.40
N GLY A 64 -11.64 23.06 6.96
CA GLY A 64 -11.99 24.26 6.19
C GLY A 64 -13.10 23.98 5.17
N ARG A 65 -12.78 24.20 3.87
CA ARG A 65 -13.72 23.98 2.76
C ARG A 65 -13.64 22.55 2.16
N GLN A 66 -12.76 21.70 2.66
CA GLN A 66 -12.53 20.36 2.13
C GLN A 66 -13.02 19.30 3.11
N VAL A 67 -13.55 18.20 2.57
CA VAL A 67 -13.86 16.99 3.32
C VAL A 67 -12.79 15.95 2.98
N HIS A 68 -12.09 15.50 4.00
CA HIS A 68 -11.07 14.46 3.93
C HIS A 68 -11.67 13.14 4.38
N TYR A 69 -11.35 12.08 3.67
CA TYR A 69 -11.79 10.72 3.95
C TYR A 69 -10.58 9.86 4.32
N GLN A 70 -10.77 8.93 5.24
CA GLN A 70 -9.77 7.95 5.66
C GLN A 70 -10.44 6.64 6.05
N ALA A 71 -9.68 5.54 6.08
CA ALA A 71 -10.18 4.26 6.56
C ALA A 71 -10.62 4.34 8.03
N ASN A 72 -11.74 3.73 8.35
CA ASN A 72 -12.15 3.53 9.74
C ASN A 72 -11.43 2.31 10.33
N GLN A 73 -10.30 2.56 10.99
CA GLN A 73 -9.49 1.50 11.58
C GLN A 73 -10.17 0.77 12.75
N LYS A 74 -11.28 1.34 13.27
CA LYS A 74 -12.08 0.71 14.33
C LYS A 74 -13.23 -0.15 13.78
N HIS A 75 -13.41 -0.19 12.46
CA HIS A 75 -14.44 -1.03 11.85
C HIS A 75 -14.13 -2.51 12.06
N PRO A 76 -15.12 -3.36 12.44
CA PRO A 76 -14.87 -4.79 12.69
C PRO A 76 -14.21 -5.56 11.56
N LEU A 77 -14.49 -5.19 10.29
CA LEU A 77 -13.89 -5.80 9.11
C LEU A 77 -12.59 -5.13 8.63
N PHE A 78 -12.03 -4.19 9.41
CA PHE A 78 -10.82 -3.48 8.98
C PHE A 78 -9.62 -4.42 8.76
N PRO A 79 -9.28 -5.38 9.65
CA PRO A 79 -8.16 -6.29 9.46
C PRO A 79 -8.31 -7.14 8.19
N GLU A 80 -9.51 -7.66 7.93
CA GLU A 80 -9.82 -8.50 6.78
C GLU A 80 -9.68 -7.73 5.48
N LEU A 81 -10.26 -6.53 5.41
CA LEU A 81 -10.16 -5.66 4.23
C LEU A 81 -8.72 -5.24 3.95
N LYS A 82 -7.94 -4.92 5.00
CA LYS A 82 -6.51 -4.63 4.86
C LYS A 82 -5.77 -5.85 4.31
N SER A 83 -6.00 -7.04 4.86
CA SER A 83 -5.39 -8.29 4.39
C SER A 83 -5.73 -8.58 2.92
N MET A 84 -7.00 -8.41 2.53
CA MET A 84 -7.44 -8.57 1.15
C MET A 84 -6.72 -7.59 0.21
N VAL A 85 -6.62 -6.33 0.61
CA VAL A 85 -5.94 -5.28 -0.18
C VAL A 85 -4.45 -5.59 -0.32
N MET A 86 -3.77 -6.04 0.74
CA MET A 86 -2.35 -6.45 0.68
C MET A 86 -2.14 -7.59 -0.34
N LYS A 87 -3.07 -8.56 -0.40
CA LYS A 87 -3.03 -9.65 -1.41
C LYS A 87 -3.22 -9.14 -2.84
N ILE A 88 -4.15 -8.21 -3.06
CA ILE A 88 -4.38 -7.60 -4.37
C ILE A 88 -3.15 -6.85 -4.85
N MET A 89 -2.50 -6.12 -3.94
CA MET A 89 -1.28 -5.39 -4.23
C MET A 89 -0.06 -6.33 -4.40
N GLY A 90 -0.19 -7.62 -4.06
CA GLY A 90 0.87 -8.61 -4.18
C GLY A 90 1.95 -8.52 -3.08
N ILE A 91 1.69 -7.73 -2.03
CA ILE A 91 2.67 -7.48 -0.96
C ILE A 91 2.88 -8.71 -0.08
N ASP A 92 1.86 -9.53 0.10
CA ASP A 92 1.98 -10.83 0.78
C ASP A 92 3.09 -11.68 0.16
N LYS A 93 3.15 -11.75 -1.18
CA LYS A 93 4.18 -12.49 -1.91
C LYS A 93 5.56 -11.87 -1.79
N VAL A 94 5.62 -10.53 -1.78
CA VAL A 94 6.88 -9.82 -1.53
C VAL A 94 7.40 -10.14 -0.13
N ILE A 95 6.54 -10.06 0.89
CA ILE A 95 6.92 -10.35 2.28
C ILE A 95 7.36 -11.82 2.44
N ASP A 96 6.57 -12.77 1.96
CA ASP A 96 6.89 -14.20 2.05
C ASP A 96 8.25 -14.52 1.44
N GLY A 97 8.54 -13.89 0.31
CA GLY A 97 9.84 -14.04 -0.34
C GLY A 97 10.98 -13.41 0.46
N LEU A 98 10.80 -12.19 0.94
CA LEU A 98 11.83 -11.45 1.68
C LEU A 98 12.22 -12.15 2.98
N VAL A 99 11.23 -12.57 3.77
CA VAL A 99 11.44 -13.13 5.12
C VAL A 99 12.17 -14.47 5.08
N ASN A 100 11.85 -15.32 4.09
CA ASN A 100 12.36 -16.68 4.05
C ASN A 100 13.72 -16.84 3.38
N GLN A 101 14.23 -15.86 2.65
CA GLN A 101 15.38 -16.06 1.76
C GLN A 101 16.48 -14.98 1.82
N LEU A 102 16.30 -13.86 2.52
CA LEU A 102 17.23 -12.72 2.42
C LEU A 102 18.29 -12.60 3.53
N GLY A 103 18.39 -13.55 4.45
CA GLY A 103 19.30 -13.44 5.57
C GLY A 103 18.66 -12.72 6.78
N ARG A 104 19.39 -11.83 7.44
CA ARG A 104 18.90 -11.13 8.63
C ARG A 104 18.20 -9.81 8.28
N LEU A 105 16.98 -9.91 7.76
CA LEU A 105 16.12 -8.75 7.55
C LEU A 105 15.58 -8.25 8.89
N GLU A 106 15.80 -6.95 9.23
CA GLU A 106 15.26 -6.33 10.45
C GLU A 106 13.98 -5.54 10.15
N TYR A 107 13.97 -4.77 9.04
CA TYR A 107 12.78 -4.01 8.62
C TYR A 107 12.64 -4.04 7.10
N ALA A 108 11.39 -4.03 6.63
CA ALA A 108 11.04 -3.75 5.25
C ALA A 108 9.96 -2.67 5.18
N TYR A 109 10.24 -1.62 4.40
CA TYR A 109 9.30 -0.53 4.15
C TYR A 109 8.99 -0.43 2.67
N LEU A 110 7.72 -0.22 2.35
CA LEU A 110 7.32 0.39 1.09
C LEU A 110 7.51 1.89 1.19
N ILE A 111 7.90 2.52 0.08
CA ILE A 111 8.06 3.97 0.00
C ILE A 111 7.33 4.54 -1.23
N ASP A 112 7.13 5.86 -1.22
CA ASP A 112 6.58 6.65 -2.33
C ASP A 112 5.17 6.23 -2.78
N ASP A 113 4.90 6.26 -4.08
CA ASP A 113 3.56 6.05 -4.64
C ASP A 113 2.92 4.74 -4.18
N TYR A 114 3.71 3.66 -4.14
CA TYR A 114 3.18 2.37 -3.73
C TYR A 114 2.81 2.35 -2.24
N ALA A 115 3.54 3.05 -1.39
CA ALA A 115 3.19 3.20 0.02
C ALA A 115 1.88 3.98 0.23
N GLU A 116 1.49 4.82 -0.73
CA GLU A 116 0.19 5.51 -0.73
C GLU A 116 -0.94 4.68 -1.34
N GLY A 117 -0.69 3.45 -1.80
CA GLY A 117 -1.66 2.60 -2.48
C GLY A 117 -1.87 2.95 -3.95
N LYS A 118 -0.93 3.68 -4.57
CA LYS A 118 -0.94 4.00 -6.00
C LYS A 118 -0.11 2.97 -6.74
N ASP A 119 -0.74 2.17 -7.59
CA ASP A 119 -0.07 1.15 -8.41
C ASP A 119 0.47 1.77 -9.69
N THR A 120 1.72 2.17 -9.67
CA THR A 120 2.47 2.71 -10.83
C THR A 120 3.19 1.63 -11.63
N GLY A 121 3.08 0.37 -11.24
CA GLY A 121 3.83 -0.74 -11.81
C GLY A 121 5.25 -0.90 -11.24
N ILE A 122 5.64 -0.04 -10.30
CA ILE A 122 6.95 -0.08 -9.62
C ILE A 122 6.73 -0.11 -8.11
N ILE A 123 7.35 -1.07 -7.44
CA ILE A 123 7.35 -1.21 -5.98
C ILE A 123 8.72 -0.76 -5.46
N ASP A 124 8.75 0.32 -4.71
CA ASP A 124 9.96 0.84 -4.07
C ASP A 124 10.05 0.34 -2.62
N LEU A 125 11.15 -0.34 -2.30
CA LEU A 125 11.41 -0.95 -1.00
C LEU A 125 12.67 -0.38 -0.35
N VAL A 126 12.59 -0.12 0.95
CA VAL A 126 13.76 0.03 1.82
C VAL A 126 13.85 -1.21 2.68
N LEU A 127 14.96 -1.93 2.55
CA LEU A 127 15.27 -3.14 3.31
C LEU A 127 16.41 -2.83 4.28
N VAL A 128 16.21 -3.15 5.55
CA VAL A 128 17.22 -2.89 6.59
C VAL A 128 17.67 -4.21 7.18
N GLY A 129 18.97 -4.45 7.19
CA GLY A 129 19.55 -5.68 7.72
C GLY A 129 20.82 -6.13 7.01
N ASP A 130 21.26 -7.33 7.34
CA ASP A 130 22.40 -7.99 6.67
C ASP A 130 21.85 -8.90 5.55
N ILE A 131 21.76 -8.34 4.35
CA ILE A 131 21.02 -8.91 3.22
C ILE A 131 21.98 -9.42 2.15
N ASN A 132 21.74 -10.64 1.69
CA ASN A 132 22.46 -11.20 0.56
C ASN A 132 21.92 -10.65 -0.77
N PHE A 133 22.72 -9.81 -1.46
CA PHE A 133 22.33 -9.16 -2.71
C PHE A 133 22.06 -10.13 -3.86
N THR A 134 22.77 -11.25 -3.94
CA THR A 134 22.53 -12.25 -4.99
C THR A 134 21.16 -12.86 -4.81
N GLN A 135 20.85 -13.28 -3.60
CA GLN A 135 19.51 -13.82 -3.27
C GLN A 135 18.41 -12.79 -3.46
N LEU A 136 18.65 -11.51 -3.10
CA LEU A 136 17.71 -10.42 -3.31
C LEU A 136 17.37 -10.24 -4.79
N ASN A 137 18.36 -10.24 -5.68
CA ASN A 137 18.14 -10.08 -7.12
C ASN A 137 17.36 -11.25 -7.72
N ASP A 138 17.72 -12.48 -7.37
CA ASP A 138 17.03 -13.69 -7.84
C ASP A 138 15.58 -13.70 -7.37
N LEU A 139 15.35 -13.34 -6.12
CA LEU A 139 14.02 -13.28 -5.52
C LEU A 139 13.17 -12.17 -6.16
N SER A 140 13.72 -10.96 -6.27
CA SER A 140 13.04 -9.85 -6.91
C SER A 140 12.59 -10.21 -8.31
N SER A 141 13.45 -10.84 -9.09
CA SER A 141 13.12 -11.27 -10.45
C SER A 141 11.98 -12.28 -10.49
N LYS A 142 11.94 -13.26 -9.58
CA LYS A 142 10.86 -14.25 -9.46
C LYS A 142 9.54 -13.60 -9.06
N VAL A 143 9.58 -12.73 -8.04
CA VAL A 143 8.40 -12.02 -7.55
C VAL A 143 7.85 -11.07 -8.61
N GLU A 144 8.71 -10.30 -9.31
CA GLU A 144 8.32 -9.42 -10.43
C GLU A 144 7.54 -10.17 -11.51
N GLN A 145 8.00 -11.36 -11.89
CA GLN A 145 7.30 -12.18 -12.89
C GLN A 145 5.90 -12.59 -12.42
N TYR A 146 5.73 -12.87 -11.13
CA TYR A 146 4.45 -13.29 -10.57
C TYR A 146 3.47 -12.12 -10.42
N ILE A 147 3.94 -10.99 -9.81
CA ILE A 147 3.07 -9.85 -9.52
C ILE A 147 2.90 -8.89 -10.72
N LYS A 148 3.68 -9.07 -11.79
CA LYS A 148 3.72 -8.21 -12.99
C LYS A 148 4.04 -6.74 -12.66
N ARG A 149 4.95 -6.53 -11.73
CA ARG A 149 5.45 -5.21 -11.31
C ARG A 149 6.95 -5.26 -11.13
N LYS A 150 7.62 -4.12 -11.31
CA LYS A 150 9.04 -3.97 -11.06
C LYS A 150 9.30 -3.70 -9.58
N ILE A 151 10.39 -4.24 -9.05
CA ILE A 151 10.82 -4.02 -7.66
C ILE A 151 12.15 -3.27 -7.69
N ARG A 152 12.19 -2.11 -7.02
CA ARG A 152 13.43 -1.37 -6.76
C ARG A 152 13.71 -1.42 -5.26
N THR A 153 14.95 -1.73 -4.91
CA THR A 153 15.34 -1.91 -3.51
C THR A 153 16.48 -0.98 -3.13
N LEU A 154 16.34 -0.33 -1.98
CA LEU A 154 17.43 0.30 -1.25
C LEU A 154 17.74 -0.57 -0.03
N VAL A 155 18.93 -1.14 0.01
CA VAL A 155 19.40 -1.96 1.13
C VAL A 155 20.28 -1.12 2.03
N LEU A 156 19.98 -1.09 3.32
CA LEU A 156 20.71 -0.35 4.33
C LEU A 156 21.10 -1.29 5.48
N LYS A 157 22.33 -1.14 5.97
CA LYS A 157 22.70 -1.72 7.26
C LYS A 157 22.03 -0.94 8.39
N LYS A 158 21.95 -1.55 9.57
CA LYS A 158 21.31 -0.94 10.76
C LYS A 158 21.91 0.45 11.12
N GLU A 159 23.21 0.57 10.98
CA GLU A 159 23.93 1.82 11.26
C GLU A 159 23.57 2.92 10.25
N GLU A 160 23.48 2.55 8.97
CA GLU A 160 23.11 3.46 7.87
C GLU A 160 21.64 3.90 7.99
N PHE A 161 20.79 2.98 8.44
CA PHE A 161 19.37 3.28 8.62
C PHE A 161 19.11 4.38 9.64
N LYS A 162 19.93 4.47 10.71
CA LYS A 162 19.82 5.56 11.69
C LYS A 162 19.94 6.95 11.06
N GLY A 163 20.83 7.11 10.08
CA GLY A 163 20.97 8.35 9.33
C GLY A 163 19.93 8.54 8.22
N PHE A 164 19.16 7.53 7.91
CA PHE A 164 18.15 7.55 6.85
C PHE A 164 16.72 7.79 7.37
N VAL A 165 16.48 7.63 8.67
CA VAL A 165 15.15 7.69 9.29
C VAL A 165 14.42 8.99 8.97
N ASP A 166 15.08 10.15 9.05
CA ASP A 166 14.44 11.44 8.74
C ASP A 166 14.04 11.53 7.26
N LYS A 167 14.85 10.99 6.35
CA LYS A 167 14.54 10.91 4.92
C LYS A 167 13.36 9.97 4.66
N LEU A 168 13.28 8.87 5.40
CA LEU A 168 12.15 7.95 5.31
C LEU A 168 10.86 8.64 5.77
N HIS A 169 10.89 9.35 6.91
CA HIS A 169 9.71 10.02 7.46
C HIS A 169 9.27 11.24 6.65
N SER A 170 10.16 11.84 5.85
CA SER A 170 9.83 12.98 4.98
C SER A 170 9.07 12.59 3.70
N ARG A 171 8.84 11.31 3.45
CA ARG A 171 8.16 10.77 2.27
C ARG A 171 7.08 9.76 2.67
N PRO A 172 6.11 9.45 1.76
CA PRO A 172 5.17 8.37 2.00
C PRO A 172 5.92 7.07 2.26
N HIS A 173 5.61 6.41 3.38
CA HIS A 173 6.21 5.13 3.75
C HIS A 173 5.20 4.25 4.49
N LEU A 174 5.40 2.95 4.40
CA LEU A 174 4.59 1.94 5.09
C LEU A 174 5.49 0.80 5.55
N LEU A 175 5.58 0.59 6.85
CA LEU A 175 6.24 -0.61 7.39
C LEU A 175 5.41 -1.83 7.02
N ILE A 176 6.00 -2.75 6.26
CA ILE A 176 5.35 -3.99 5.82
C ILE A 176 5.86 -5.21 6.58
N TRP A 177 7.07 -5.15 7.13
CA TRP A 177 7.62 -6.22 7.95
C TRP A 177 8.65 -5.70 8.95
N LYS A 178 8.69 -6.34 10.13
CA LYS A 178 9.67 -6.11 11.21
C LYS A 178 10.00 -7.45 11.85
N SER A 179 11.30 -7.74 12.07
CA SER A 179 11.72 -8.89 12.89
C SER A 179 11.24 -8.74 14.34
N GLU A 180 10.86 -9.85 14.93
CA GLU A 180 10.57 -9.94 16.37
C GLU A 180 11.81 -9.69 17.23
#